data_e9c91936f02b2ab5b96c11abe94f42cf
#
_entry.id   e9c91936f02b2ab5b96c11abe94f42cf
#
_cell.length_a   1.000
_cell.length_b   1.000
_cell.length_c   1.000
_cell.angle_alpha   90.00
_cell.angle_beta   90.00
_cell.angle_gamma   90.00
#
_symmetry.space_group_name_H-M   'P 1'
#
loop_
_entity.id
_entity.type
_entity.pdbx_description
1 polymer ?
#
loop_
_entity_poly.entity_id
_entity_poly.type
_entity_poly.pdbx_seq_one_letter_code
_entity_poly.pdbx_strand_id
1 'polypeptide(L)'
;MKSVVIRAPLLSYSGYGTHARQVFRWLLTKDVEVYTQVVPWGATSWMINPDYEDGLIGEIMKRSVQFKQKPDVSFQVQLPNEWDPTLAKKNVGISAYVETDRCNPKWILASNQMDAVAVPSLHVRKCIENTGNLSVPCHVIPEAYYDAISDEASADLDIDFSTDFNFLVVGQLTGNNPHNDRKNLFNTIKWICETFRNHDDVGIVLKTNSGKNTKIDRIVTTKLLNSLMNEVRDGDNPKLHFLHGAMSQEEMAALYRHPKIKAFVSLTRGEGYGLPLLEAGASGLPVIATNWSGHLDFLNKGKFLKVQYQLTDIHRSRIDNQIFLQGTKWADPLEHDAKRRLLKFYEKPDVPQQWANDLKESLQKEYSQESINLLYDEAFEGLVGT
;
A
#
# COMPACT_ATOMS: atom_id res chain seq x y z
N MET A 1 -35.09 4.40 1.07
CA MET A 1 -33.64 4.51 1.05
C MET A 1 -33.07 3.10 1.14
N LYS A 2 -32.12 2.70 0.27
CA LYS A 2 -31.43 1.41 0.36
C LYS A 2 -30.51 1.39 1.58
N SER A 3 -30.37 0.23 2.20
CA SER A 3 -29.42 0.00 3.30
C SER A 3 -28.15 -0.69 2.79
N VAL A 4 -26.99 -0.12 3.14
CA VAL A 4 -25.69 -0.63 2.72
C VAL A 4 -24.84 -0.92 3.95
N VAL A 5 -24.17 -2.06 4.01
CA VAL A 5 -23.17 -2.35 5.04
C VAL A 5 -21.78 -2.46 4.42
N ILE A 6 -20.83 -1.74 4.99
CA ILE A 6 -19.41 -1.96 4.69
C ILE A 6 -18.77 -2.77 5.82
N ARG A 7 -18.28 -3.97 5.49
CA ARG A 7 -17.56 -4.85 6.41
C ARG A 7 -16.09 -4.84 6.06
N ALA A 8 -15.28 -4.26 6.93
CA ALA A 8 -13.88 -4.01 6.62
C ALA A 8 -13.05 -3.64 7.86
N PRO A 9 -11.71 -3.67 7.78
CA PRO A 9 -10.83 -3.18 8.83
C PRO A 9 -10.74 -1.63 8.85
N LEU A 10 -11.88 -0.96 8.87
CA LEU A 10 -12.04 0.49 8.71
C LEU A 10 -11.19 1.33 9.67
N LEU A 11 -10.92 0.82 10.88
CA LEU A 11 -10.12 1.52 11.90
C LEU A 11 -8.64 1.12 11.91
N SER A 12 -8.21 0.24 11.01
CA SER A 12 -6.83 -0.27 11.00
C SER A 12 -5.86 0.69 10.29
N TYR A 13 -4.65 0.82 10.85
CA TYR A 13 -3.48 1.42 10.18
C TYR A 13 -2.86 0.45 9.17
N SER A 14 -3.61 0.05 8.15
CA SER A 14 -3.17 -0.86 7.10
C SER A 14 -3.63 -0.39 5.73
N GLY A 15 -3.02 -0.90 4.64
CA GLY A 15 -3.49 -0.63 3.28
C GLY A 15 -4.97 -1.02 3.09
N TYR A 16 -5.39 -2.18 3.61
CA TYR A 16 -6.80 -2.58 3.59
C TYR A 16 -7.71 -1.61 4.37
N GLY A 17 -7.22 -1.06 5.51
CA GLY A 17 -7.96 -0.04 6.26
C GLY A 17 -8.10 1.26 5.46
N THR A 18 -7.03 1.70 4.79
CA THR A 18 -7.04 2.87 3.92
C THR A 18 -8.00 2.66 2.75
N HIS A 19 -7.90 1.55 2.04
CA HIS A 19 -8.83 1.22 0.95
C HIS A 19 -10.29 1.17 1.44
N ALA A 20 -10.54 0.55 2.58
CA ALA A 20 -11.88 0.50 3.18
C ALA A 20 -12.45 1.88 3.48
N ARG A 21 -11.64 2.82 3.98
CA ARG A 21 -12.07 4.20 4.21
C ARG A 21 -12.34 4.96 2.92
N GLN A 22 -11.60 4.68 1.85
CA GLN A 22 -11.89 5.24 0.51
C GLN A 22 -13.25 4.76 -0.01
N VAL A 23 -13.54 3.46 0.10
CA VAL A 23 -14.87 2.91 -0.24
C VAL A 23 -15.97 3.51 0.64
N PHE A 24 -15.71 3.69 1.93
CA PHE A 24 -16.66 4.33 2.85
C PHE A 24 -16.91 5.82 2.48
N ARG A 25 -15.87 6.59 2.12
CA ARG A 25 -16.01 7.97 1.60
C ARG A 25 -16.91 8.00 0.37
N TRP A 26 -16.70 7.08 -0.58
CA TRP A 26 -17.58 6.95 -1.74
C TRP A 26 -19.03 6.67 -1.34
N LEU A 27 -19.30 5.72 -0.44
CA LEU A 27 -20.65 5.40 0.03
C LEU A 27 -21.34 6.58 0.70
N LEU A 28 -20.60 7.45 1.38
CA LEU A 28 -21.14 8.67 1.99
C LEU A 28 -21.63 9.72 0.96
N THR A 29 -21.23 9.61 -0.31
CA THR A 29 -21.73 10.49 -1.39
C THR A 29 -23.06 10.02 -1.96
N LYS A 30 -23.58 8.84 -1.54
CA LYS A 30 -24.80 8.24 -2.10
C LYS A 30 -26.01 8.43 -1.19
N ASP A 31 -27.21 8.44 -1.79
CA ASP A 31 -28.49 8.49 -1.04
C ASP A 31 -28.84 7.11 -0.48
N VAL A 32 -28.02 6.61 0.43
CA VAL A 32 -28.19 5.29 1.10
C VAL A 32 -27.95 5.38 2.60
N GLU A 33 -28.57 4.48 3.35
CA GLU A 33 -28.29 4.32 4.77
C GLU A 33 -27.07 3.41 4.96
N VAL A 34 -25.92 3.98 5.34
CA VAL A 34 -24.66 3.25 5.47
C VAL A 34 -24.44 2.78 6.90
N TYR A 35 -24.22 1.49 7.07
CA TYR A 35 -23.77 0.83 8.29
C TYR A 35 -22.31 0.39 8.16
N THR A 36 -21.57 0.36 9.26
CA THR A 36 -20.20 -0.15 9.30
C THR A 36 -20.12 -1.40 10.18
N GLN A 37 -19.43 -2.41 9.70
CA GLN A 37 -19.05 -3.58 10.47
C GLN A 37 -17.52 -3.67 10.51
N VAL A 38 -16.94 -3.12 11.58
CA VAL A 38 -15.49 -3.05 11.75
C VAL A 38 -14.94 -4.42 12.13
N VAL A 39 -13.93 -4.87 11.40
CA VAL A 39 -13.22 -6.13 11.68
C VAL A 39 -11.73 -5.86 11.95
N PRO A 40 -11.04 -6.74 12.69
CA PRO A 40 -9.61 -6.63 12.91
C PRO A 40 -8.82 -6.93 11.61
N TRP A 41 -7.57 -6.46 11.54
CA TRP A 41 -6.63 -6.78 10.47
C TRP A 41 -5.28 -7.16 11.07
N GLY A 42 -5.01 -8.44 11.17
CA GLY A 42 -3.78 -8.94 11.76
C GLY A 42 -3.44 -8.29 13.10
N ALA A 43 -2.18 -7.94 13.30
CA ALA A 43 -1.67 -7.31 14.53
C ALA A 43 -1.53 -5.78 14.43
N THR A 44 -2.27 -5.12 13.54
CA THR A 44 -2.19 -3.67 13.34
C THR A 44 -2.83 -2.88 14.47
N SER A 45 -2.32 -1.67 14.73
CA SER A 45 -2.97 -0.70 15.61
C SER A 45 -4.25 -0.15 14.99
N TRP A 46 -5.16 0.36 15.84
CA TRP A 46 -6.42 0.97 15.42
C TRP A 46 -6.40 2.48 15.60
N MET A 47 -7.06 3.19 14.72
CA MET A 47 -7.42 4.60 14.86
C MET A 47 -8.61 4.69 15.80
N ILE A 48 -8.42 5.35 16.93
CA ILE A 48 -9.46 5.48 17.97
C ILE A 48 -9.84 6.94 18.25
N ASN A 49 -9.12 7.90 17.66
CA ASN A 49 -9.50 9.31 17.76
C ASN A 49 -10.58 9.61 16.71
N PRO A 50 -11.81 10.02 17.12
CA PRO A 50 -12.90 10.30 16.18
C PRO A 50 -12.62 11.46 15.23
N ASP A 51 -11.71 12.37 15.59
CA ASP A 51 -11.39 13.56 14.77
C ASP A 51 -10.43 13.25 13.61
N TYR A 52 -9.80 12.05 13.59
CA TYR A 52 -8.89 11.67 12.51
C TYR A 52 -9.60 11.61 11.16
N GLU A 53 -8.83 11.92 10.11
CA GLU A 53 -9.29 12.00 8.72
C GLU A 53 -10.55 12.89 8.60
N ASP A 54 -10.50 14.11 9.13
CA ASP A 54 -11.58 15.11 9.10
C ASP A 54 -12.90 14.60 9.71
N GLY A 55 -12.78 13.83 10.80
CA GLY A 55 -13.91 13.24 11.51
C GLY A 55 -14.48 11.96 10.90
N LEU A 56 -13.85 11.43 9.83
CA LEU A 56 -14.29 10.18 9.20
C LEU A 56 -14.28 9.00 10.18
N ILE A 57 -13.28 8.94 11.07
CA ILE A 57 -13.18 7.88 12.07
C ILE A 57 -14.39 7.95 13.03
N GLY A 58 -14.81 9.13 13.43
CA GLY A 58 -16.02 9.35 14.21
C GLY A 58 -17.29 8.89 13.50
N GLU A 59 -17.44 9.20 12.19
CA GLU A 59 -18.56 8.71 11.38
C GLU A 59 -18.59 7.19 11.24
N ILE A 60 -17.43 6.52 11.11
CA ILE A 60 -17.33 5.06 11.12
C ILE A 60 -17.85 4.50 12.45
N MET A 61 -17.38 5.04 13.58
CA MET A 61 -17.79 4.58 14.92
C MET A 61 -19.29 4.77 15.16
N LYS A 62 -19.84 5.92 14.76
CA LYS A 62 -21.26 6.25 14.90
C LYS A 62 -22.18 5.32 14.12
N ARG A 63 -21.74 4.84 12.96
CA ARG A 63 -22.49 3.94 12.08
C ARG A 63 -22.23 2.45 12.38
N SER A 64 -21.37 2.14 13.34
CA SER A 64 -21.07 0.79 13.79
C SER A 64 -22.17 0.27 14.77
N VAL A 65 -23.37 0.15 14.25
CA VAL A 65 -24.56 -0.28 14.98
C VAL A 65 -25.11 -1.57 14.38
N GLN A 66 -25.89 -2.31 15.16
CA GLN A 66 -26.59 -3.51 14.65
C GLN A 66 -27.74 -3.06 13.74
N PHE A 67 -27.75 -3.61 12.53
CA PHE A 67 -28.89 -3.43 11.62
C PHE A 67 -30.05 -4.37 12.01
N LYS A 68 -31.28 -3.82 11.97
CA LYS A 68 -32.49 -4.55 12.38
C LYS A 68 -32.99 -5.52 11.31
N GLN A 69 -32.64 -5.28 10.05
CA GLN A 69 -33.03 -6.08 8.89
C GLN A 69 -31.80 -6.38 8.05
N LYS A 70 -31.88 -7.45 7.24
CA LYS A 70 -30.82 -7.81 6.30
C LYS A 70 -30.57 -6.66 5.33
N PRO A 71 -29.35 -6.10 5.25
CA PRO A 71 -29.03 -4.98 4.34
C PRO A 71 -29.29 -5.33 2.88
N ASP A 72 -29.55 -4.31 2.07
CA ASP A 72 -29.75 -4.51 0.62
C ASP A 72 -28.44 -4.86 -0.07
N VAL A 73 -27.33 -4.17 0.29
CA VAL A 73 -26.01 -4.38 -0.31
C VAL A 73 -24.92 -4.47 0.77
N SER A 74 -23.94 -5.34 0.58
CA SER A 74 -22.69 -5.32 1.35
C SER A 74 -21.49 -5.07 0.46
N PHE A 75 -20.56 -4.26 0.96
CA PHE A 75 -19.19 -4.15 0.45
C PHE A 75 -18.23 -4.69 1.48
N GLN A 76 -17.44 -5.72 1.12
CA GLN A 76 -16.60 -6.44 2.06
C GLN A 76 -15.14 -6.32 1.64
N VAL A 77 -14.39 -5.41 2.30
CA VAL A 77 -12.97 -5.13 1.98
C VAL A 77 -12.08 -6.00 2.87
N GLN A 78 -11.84 -7.22 2.44
CA GLN A 78 -11.12 -8.26 3.19
C GLN A 78 -10.46 -9.27 2.23
N LEU A 79 -9.79 -10.29 2.77
CA LEU A 79 -9.37 -11.44 1.96
C LEU A 79 -10.59 -12.27 1.54
N PRO A 80 -10.59 -12.92 0.36
CA PRO A 80 -11.76 -13.64 -0.15
C PRO A 80 -12.31 -14.73 0.77
N ASN A 81 -11.45 -15.41 1.54
CA ASN A 81 -11.87 -16.42 2.51
C ASN A 81 -12.57 -15.86 3.77
N GLU A 82 -12.58 -14.54 3.94
CA GLU A 82 -13.22 -13.85 5.06
C GLU A 82 -14.58 -13.24 4.68
N TRP A 83 -14.93 -13.27 3.39
CA TRP A 83 -16.21 -12.76 2.90
C TRP A 83 -17.39 -13.64 3.35
N ASP A 84 -18.50 -12.97 3.66
CA ASP A 84 -19.78 -13.60 3.97
C ASP A 84 -20.78 -13.34 2.83
N PRO A 85 -21.04 -14.30 1.94
CA PRO A 85 -21.97 -14.14 0.83
C PRO A 85 -23.44 -14.07 1.28
N THR A 86 -23.72 -14.21 2.57
CA THR A 86 -25.07 -14.15 3.14
C THR A 86 -25.36 -12.85 3.89
N LEU A 87 -24.38 -11.96 4.02
CA LEU A 87 -24.45 -10.74 4.84
C LEU A 87 -25.54 -9.78 4.39
N ALA A 88 -25.72 -9.60 3.09
CA ALA A 88 -26.73 -8.74 2.49
C ALA A 88 -27.51 -9.47 1.39
N LYS A 89 -28.53 -8.79 0.79
CA LYS A 89 -29.25 -9.34 -0.38
C LYS A 89 -28.33 -9.40 -1.60
N LYS A 90 -27.41 -8.42 -1.75
CA LYS A 90 -26.35 -8.36 -2.75
C LYS A 90 -25.00 -8.17 -2.06
N ASN A 91 -23.98 -8.90 -2.48
CA ASN A 91 -22.70 -8.93 -1.79
C ASN A 91 -21.54 -8.69 -2.76
N VAL A 92 -20.77 -7.64 -2.53
CA VAL A 92 -19.59 -7.27 -3.31
C VAL A 92 -18.35 -7.52 -2.48
N GLY A 93 -17.42 -8.34 -3.00
CA GLY A 93 -16.11 -8.56 -2.41
C GLY A 93 -15.08 -7.61 -2.98
N ILE A 94 -14.28 -6.97 -2.13
CA ILE A 94 -13.17 -6.09 -2.54
C ILE A 94 -11.89 -6.61 -1.91
N SER A 95 -10.86 -6.88 -2.73
CA SER A 95 -9.61 -7.44 -2.22
C SER A 95 -8.41 -7.18 -3.13
N ALA A 96 -7.25 -6.98 -2.52
CA ALA A 96 -5.96 -7.00 -3.21
C ALA A 96 -5.39 -8.42 -3.37
N TYR A 97 -6.11 -9.43 -2.90
CA TYR A 97 -5.70 -10.84 -2.94
C TYR A 97 -4.29 -11.04 -2.36
N VAL A 98 -3.34 -11.45 -3.21
CA VAL A 98 -1.96 -11.74 -2.82
C VAL A 98 -0.97 -11.18 -3.84
N GLU A 99 0.22 -10.88 -3.36
CA GLU A 99 1.28 -10.23 -4.16
C GLU A 99 2.20 -11.27 -4.82
N THR A 100 1.58 -12.24 -5.52
CA THR A 100 2.26 -13.33 -6.25
C THR A 100 1.63 -13.53 -7.62
N ASP A 101 2.18 -14.41 -8.43
CA ASP A 101 1.67 -14.72 -9.78
C ASP A 101 0.33 -15.47 -9.77
N ARG A 102 -0.02 -16.14 -8.67
CA ARG A 102 -1.27 -16.91 -8.47
C ARG A 102 -1.72 -16.83 -7.02
N CYS A 103 -3.02 -16.86 -6.78
CA CYS A 103 -3.61 -16.89 -5.43
C CYS A 103 -4.05 -18.30 -5.01
N ASN A 104 -4.65 -18.37 -3.83
CA ASN A 104 -5.23 -19.63 -3.35
C ASN A 104 -6.48 -19.99 -4.18
N PRO A 105 -6.55 -21.21 -4.77
CA PRO A 105 -7.73 -21.63 -5.54
C PRO A 105 -9.04 -21.58 -4.75
N LYS A 106 -8.99 -21.75 -3.42
CA LYS A 106 -10.18 -21.60 -2.56
C LYS A 106 -10.74 -20.17 -2.58
N TRP A 107 -9.90 -19.17 -2.87
CA TRP A 107 -10.33 -17.78 -3.00
C TRP A 107 -11.16 -17.56 -4.27
N ILE A 108 -10.89 -18.30 -5.35
CA ILE A 108 -11.74 -18.28 -6.55
C ILE A 108 -13.13 -18.82 -6.23
N LEU A 109 -13.21 -19.92 -5.45
CA LEU A 109 -14.49 -20.47 -5.00
C LEU A 109 -15.28 -19.49 -4.12
N ALA A 110 -14.61 -18.82 -3.18
CA ALA A 110 -15.24 -17.80 -2.34
C ALA A 110 -15.71 -16.58 -3.17
N SER A 111 -14.91 -16.16 -4.14
CA SER A 111 -15.25 -15.05 -5.04
C SER A 111 -16.49 -15.35 -5.89
N ASN A 112 -16.64 -16.59 -6.34
CA ASN A 112 -17.79 -17.03 -7.13
C ASN A 112 -19.09 -17.14 -6.32
N GLN A 113 -19.03 -16.97 -4.99
CA GLN A 113 -20.22 -16.87 -4.12
C GLN A 113 -20.70 -15.43 -3.94
N MET A 114 -19.93 -14.45 -4.36
CA MET A 114 -20.31 -13.04 -4.32
C MET A 114 -21.12 -12.67 -5.57
N ASP A 115 -21.84 -11.53 -5.55
CA ASP A 115 -22.53 -11.01 -6.73
C ASP A 115 -21.57 -10.29 -7.69
N ALA A 116 -20.50 -9.70 -7.17
CA ALA A 116 -19.42 -9.08 -7.93
C ALA A 116 -18.13 -9.00 -7.07
N VAL A 117 -17.01 -8.81 -7.74
CA VAL A 117 -15.69 -8.62 -7.11
C VAL A 117 -15.06 -7.34 -7.67
N ALA A 118 -14.38 -6.58 -6.81
CA ALA A 118 -13.50 -5.50 -7.22
C ALA A 118 -12.06 -5.74 -6.75
N VAL A 119 -11.10 -5.40 -7.59
CA VAL A 119 -9.66 -5.55 -7.34
C VAL A 119 -8.93 -4.25 -7.68
N PRO A 120 -7.83 -3.90 -6.96
CA PRO A 120 -7.21 -2.58 -7.12
C PRO A 120 -6.28 -2.48 -8.34
N SER A 121 -5.94 -3.58 -9.01
CA SER A 121 -4.99 -3.55 -10.13
C SER A 121 -5.22 -4.66 -11.15
N LEU A 122 -4.70 -4.43 -12.36
CA LEU A 122 -4.63 -5.45 -13.43
C LEU A 122 -3.75 -6.63 -13.01
N HIS A 123 -2.73 -6.39 -12.18
CA HIS A 123 -1.89 -7.46 -11.64
C HIS A 123 -2.72 -8.43 -10.79
N VAL A 124 -3.55 -7.93 -9.89
CA VAL A 124 -4.43 -8.78 -9.07
C VAL A 124 -5.43 -9.53 -9.93
N ARG A 125 -6.03 -8.87 -10.93
CA ARG A 125 -6.90 -9.54 -11.91
C ARG A 125 -6.16 -10.67 -12.63
N LYS A 126 -4.92 -10.43 -13.07
CA LYS A 126 -4.08 -11.44 -13.71
C LYS A 126 -3.73 -12.60 -12.77
N CYS A 127 -3.46 -12.32 -11.51
CA CYS A 127 -3.24 -13.32 -10.47
C CYS A 127 -4.46 -14.26 -10.32
N ILE A 128 -5.67 -13.71 -10.33
CA ILE A 128 -6.93 -14.46 -10.33
C ILE A 128 -7.04 -15.35 -11.58
N GLU A 129 -6.87 -14.76 -12.78
CA GLU A 129 -6.95 -15.46 -14.06
C GLU A 129 -5.93 -16.60 -14.18
N ASN A 130 -4.73 -16.43 -13.64
CA ASN A 130 -3.70 -17.47 -13.59
C ASN A 130 -4.06 -18.62 -12.63
N THR A 131 -5.01 -18.40 -11.71
CA THR A 131 -5.41 -19.37 -10.69
C THR A 131 -6.67 -20.14 -11.09
N GLY A 132 -7.67 -19.45 -11.67
CA GLY A 132 -8.93 -20.03 -12.07
C GLY A 132 -9.90 -19.01 -12.65
N ASN A 133 -11.11 -19.46 -12.98
CA ASN A 133 -12.12 -18.63 -13.63
C ASN A 133 -13.10 -18.05 -12.61
N LEU A 134 -13.33 -16.74 -12.68
CA LEU A 134 -14.46 -16.10 -12.02
C LEU A 134 -15.72 -16.25 -12.89
N SER A 135 -16.82 -16.64 -12.24
CA SER A 135 -18.15 -16.69 -12.84
C SER A 135 -18.98 -15.43 -12.58
N VAL A 136 -18.42 -14.48 -11.85
CA VAL A 136 -19.04 -13.20 -11.48
C VAL A 136 -18.25 -12.03 -12.07
N PRO A 137 -18.87 -10.84 -12.24
CA PRO A 137 -18.16 -9.65 -12.69
C PRO A 137 -16.98 -9.33 -11.80
N CYS A 138 -15.82 -8.97 -12.45
CA CYS A 138 -14.62 -8.53 -11.77
C CYS A 138 -14.23 -7.15 -12.29
N HIS A 139 -14.37 -6.15 -11.43
CA HIS A 139 -14.04 -4.76 -11.74
C HIS A 139 -12.63 -4.44 -11.27
N VAL A 140 -11.85 -3.75 -12.09
CA VAL A 140 -10.56 -3.20 -11.69
C VAL A 140 -10.79 -1.75 -11.29
N ILE A 141 -10.74 -1.47 -9.99
CA ILE A 141 -10.97 -0.13 -9.43
C ILE A 141 -9.77 0.20 -8.55
N PRO A 142 -8.91 1.14 -8.97
CA PRO A 142 -7.72 1.55 -8.22
C PRO A 142 -8.04 2.14 -6.85
N GLU A 143 -7.03 2.24 -6.00
CA GLU A 143 -7.10 3.00 -4.76
C GLU A 143 -6.67 4.46 -5.03
N ALA A 144 -7.21 5.39 -4.25
CA ALA A 144 -6.86 6.81 -4.32
C ALA A 144 -5.62 7.14 -3.47
N TYR A 145 -4.89 8.19 -3.81
CA TYR A 145 -4.04 8.88 -2.85
C TYR A 145 -4.89 9.75 -1.93
N TYR A 146 -4.39 10.15 -0.76
CA TYR A 146 -5.13 11.03 0.16
C TYR A 146 -4.92 12.51 -0.18
N ASP A 147 -5.93 13.35 0.06
CA ASP A 147 -6.03 14.73 -0.44
C ASP A 147 -4.84 15.61 -0.03
N ALA A 148 -4.26 15.41 1.16
CA ALA A 148 -3.06 16.13 1.62
C ALA A 148 -1.85 16.00 0.67
N ILE A 149 -1.81 14.99 -0.21
CA ILE A 149 -0.76 14.85 -1.24
C ILE A 149 -0.84 15.97 -2.29
N SER A 150 -2.04 16.36 -2.69
CA SER A 150 -2.24 17.44 -3.66
C SER A 150 -2.32 18.82 -3.03
N ASP A 151 -2.50 18.91 -1.71
CA ASP A 151 -2.50 20.17 -0.97
C ASP A 151 -1.06 20.62 -0.66
N GLU A 152 -0.58 21.62 -1.43
CA GLU A 152 0.78 22.18 -1.24
C GLU A 152 0.89 23.04 0.03
N ALA A 153 -0.22 23.48 0.61
CA ALA A 153 -0.25 24.26 1.85
C ALA A 153 -0.19 23.38 3.13
N SER A 154 -0.19 22.06 2.99
CA SER A 154 -0.10 21.16 4.14
C SER A 154 1.23 21.36 4.90
N ALA A 155 1.15 21.28 6.24
CA ALA A 155 2.18 21.65 7.20
C ALA A 155 3.59 21.13 6.85
N ASP A 156 4.60 21.96 7.15
CA ASP A 156 5.98 21.53 7.14
C ASP A 156 6.22 20.46 8.22
N LEU A 157 7.00 19.46 7.88
CA LEU A 157 7.42 18.44 8.83
C LEU A 157 8.63 18.96 9.61
N ASP A 158 8.47 19.21 10.91
CA ASP A 158 9.56 19.66 11.80
C ASP A 158 10.51 18.48 12.13
N ILE A 159 11.15 17.95 11.09
CA ILE A 159 12.19 16.92 11.22
C ILE A 159 13.42 17.39 10.40
N ASP A 160 14.54 17.54 11.06
CA ASP A 160 15.81 17.79 10.38
C ASP A 160 16.60 16.49 10.24
N PHE A 161 16.90 16.12 8.99
CA PHE A 161 17.79 14.99 8.68
C PHE A 161 19.24 15.48 8.61
N SER A 162 20.15 14.75 9.26
CA SER A 162 21.58 15.10 9.29
C SER A 162 22.31 14.90 7.95
N THR A 163 21.62 14.36 6.94
CA THR A 163 22.11 14.15 5.56
C THR A 163 21.24 14.91 4.57
N ASP A 164 21.83 15.39 3.47
CA ASP A 164 21.15 16.24 2.49
C ASP A 164 20.58 15.48 1.30
N PHE A 165 21.02 14.23 1.10
CA PHE A 165 20.55 13.35 0.03
C PHE A 165 19.98 12.08 0.62
N ASN A 166 18.66 12.02 0.82
CA ASN A 166 18.04 10.87 1.46
C ASN A 166 17.15 10.07 0.51
N PHE A 167 17.25 8.73 0.60
CA PHE A 167 16.31 7.80 0.03
C PHE A 167 15.22 7.47 1.04
N LEU A 168 13.96 7.71 0.69
CA LEU A 168 12.81 7.35 1.52
C LEU A 168 12.38 5.91 1.24
N VAL A 169 12.25 5.13 2.29
CA VAL A 169 11.74 3.77 2.27
C VAL A 169 10.57 3.67 3.24
N VAL A 170 9.39 3.29 2.74
CA VAL A 170 8.17 3.14 3.56
C VAL A 170 7.64 1.73 3.43
N GLY A 171 7.40 1.08 4.55
CA GLY A 171 6.81 -0.25 4.56
C GLY A 171 6.89 -0.94 5.91
N GLN A 172 5.98 -1.88 6.14
CA GLN A 172 6.04 -2.74 7.32
C GLN A 172 7.09 -3.83 7.11
N LEU A 173 7.82 -4.17 8.16
CA LEU A 173 8.67 -5.38 8.19
C LEU A 173 7.75 -6.62 8.17
N THR A 174 7.70 -7.29 7.02
CA THR A 174 6.78 -8.42 6.78
C THR A 174 7.43 -9.79 6.99
N GLY A 175 8.72 -9.82 7.22
CA GLY A 175 9.50 -11.02 7.47
C GLY A 175 10.54 -10.81 8.57
N ASN A 176 11.18 -11.89 8.99
CA ASN A 176 12.25 -11.89 10.00
C ASN A 176 13.65 -12.16 9.40
N ASN A 177 13.72 -12.34 8.09
CA ASN A 177 14.97 -12.53 7.35
C ASN A 177 14.78 -12.08 5.87
N PRO A 178 15.88 -11.86 5.12
CA PRO A 178 15.81 -11.38 3.74
C PRO A 178 15.00 -12.26 2.78
N HIS A 179 14.90 -13.55 3.03
CA HIS A 179 14.25 -14.50 2.11
C HIS A 179 12.72 -14.51 2.25
N ASN A 180 12.18 -14.16 3.43
CA ASN A 180 10.74 -14.15 3.66
C ASN A 180 10.13 -12.75 3.80
N ASP A 181 10.93 -11.71 3.63
CA ASP A 181 10.45 -10.33 3.61
C ASP A 181 9.92 -9.95 2.23
N ARG A 182 8.60 -9.89 2.08
CA ARG A 182 7.95 -9.49 0.83
C ARG A 182 8.30 -8.06 0.42
N LYS A 183 8.37 -7.15 1.39
CA LYS A 183 8.75 -5.74 1.12
C LYS A 183 10.23 -5.59 0.78
N ASN A 184 11.03 -6.63 0.99
CA ASN A 184 12.45 -6.67 0.69
C ASN A 184 13.27 -5.55 1.34
N LEU A 185 12.84 -5.13 2.55
CA LEU A 185 13.46 -4.01 3.27
C LEU A 185 14.90 -4.34 3.67
N PHE A 186 15.18 -5.59 4.07
CA PHE A 186 16.53 -6.03 4.43
C PHE A 186 17.52 -5.80 3.28
N ASN A 187 17.21 -6.27 2.07
CA ASN A 187 18.08 -6.07 0.92
C ASN A 187 18.07 -4.61 0.43
N THR A 188 16.95 -3.90 0.53
CA THR A 188 16.88 -2.48 0.18
C THR A 188 17.87 -1.67 1.02
N ILE A 189 17.86 -1.84 2.34
CA ILE A 189 18.79 -1.19 3.26
C ILE A 189 20.23 -1.61 2.95
N LYS A 190 20.48 -2.92 2.83
CA LYS A 190 21.80 -3.48 2.52
C LYS A 190 22.38 -2.87 1.24
N TRP A 191 21.61 -2.87 0.15
CA TRP A 191 22.11 -2.40 -1.15
C TRP A 191 22.35 -0.89 -1.19
N ILE A 192 21.55 -0.09 -0.46
CA ILE A 192 21.83 1.34 -0.29
C ILE A 192 23.13 1.52 0.51
N CYS A 193 23.32 0.80 1.64
CA CYS A 193 24.54 0.87 2.44
C CYS A 193 25.79 0.50 1.64
N GLU A 194 25.73 -0.56 0.86
CA GLU A 194 26.87 -1.00 0.04
C GLU A 194 27.17 -0.06 -1.12
N THR A 195 26.14 0.58 -1.70
CA THR A 195 26.30 1.53 -2.79
C THR A 195 26.94 2.83 -2.32
N PHE A 196 26.57 3.31 -1.13
CA PHE A 196 26.93 4.64 -0.63
C PHE A 196 27.83 4.62 0.61
N ARG A 197 28.62 3.57 0.80
CA ARG A 197 29.50 3.41 1.98
C ARG A 197 30.45 4.57 2.24
N ASN A 198 30.87 5.29 1.18
CA ASN A 198 31.82 6.41 1.24
C ASN A 198 31.15 7.78 1.05
N HIS A 199 29.82 7.88 1.14
CA HIS A 199 29.04 9.09 0.94
C HIS A 199 28.45 9.55 2.28
N ASP A 200 29.01 10.58 2.87
CA ASP A 200 28.58 11.13 4.17
C ASP A 200 27.36 12.05 4.06
N ASP A 201 27.03 12.51 2.86
CA ASP A 201 25.84 13.28 2.51
C ASP A 201 24.60 12.43 2.27
N VAL A 202 24.76 11.09 2.10
CA VAL A 202 23.65 10.16 1.81
C VAL A 202 23.06 9.56 3.08
N GLY A 203 21.72 9.48 3.12
CA GLY A 203 20.98 8.84 4.18
C GLY A 203 19.82 7.97 3.68
N ILE A 204 19.33 7.13 4.59
CA ILE A 204 18.13 6.33 4.43
C ILE A 204 17.10 6.86 5.44
N VAL A 205 15.99 7.42 4.97
CA VAL A 205 14.83 7.72 5.82
C VAL A 205 13.92 6.51 5.76
N LEU A 206 13.87 5.75 6.84
CA LEU A 206 13.09 4.51 6.93
C LEU A 206 11.87 4.70 7.81
N LYS A 207 10.68 4.73 7.19
CA LYS A 207 9.39 4.75 7.86
C LYS A 207 8.85 3.33 7.95
N THR A 208 8.98 2.70 9.12
CA THR A 208 8.61 1.29 9.33
C THR A 208 8.13 0.99 10.74
N ASN A 209 7.47 -0.13 10.90
CA ASN A 209 7.17 -0.80 12.16
C ASN A 209 7.12 -2.33 11.94
N SER A 210 6.99 -3.08 13.03
CA SER A 210 6.79 -4.54 12.98
C SER A 210 5.33 -4.95 13.11
N GLY A 211 4.38 -4.01 12.97
CA GLY A 211 2.93 -4.24 12.97
C GLY A 211 2.13 -3.29 13.83
N LYS A 212 2.71 -2.70 14.88
CA LYS A 212 2.01 -1.82 15.82
C LYS A 212 2.71 -0.47 16.00
N ASN A 213 1.92 0.54 16.41
CA ASN A 213 2.42 1.88 16.71
C ASN A 213 2.71 2.05 18.22
N THR A 214 3.28 1.03 18.87
CA THR A 214 3.54 1.02 20.31
C THR A 214 5.02 1.23 20.65
N LYS A 215 5.31 1.69 21.87
CA LYS A 215 6.69 1.81 22.36
C LYS A 215 7.44 0.48 22.35
N ILE A 216 6.75 -0.64 22.62
CA ILE A 216 7.35 -1.98 22.59
C ILE A 216 7.75 -2.35 21.17
N ASP A 217 6.86 -2.12 20.20
CA ASP A 217 7.15 -2.36 18.79
C ASP A 217 8.36 -1.51 18.34
N ARG A 218 8.43 -0.24 18.73
CA ARG A 218 9.58 0.62 18.45
C ARG A 218 10.89 0.03 18.98
N ILE A 219 10.89 -0.46 20.23
CA ILE A 219 12.09 -1.07 20.84
C ILE A 219 12.53 -2.31 20.05
N VAL A 220 11.59 -3.19 19.70
CA VAL A 220 11.87 -4.42 18.95
C VAL A 220 12.39 -4.07 17.55
N THR A 221 11.72 -3.16 16.85
CA THR A 221 12.12 -2.71 15.52
C THR A 221 13.50 -2.04 15.55
N THR A 222 13.77 -1.18 16.54
CA THR A 222 15.10 -0.55 16.71
C THR A 222 16.20 -1.59 16.90
N LYS A 223 15.98 -2.62 17.72
CA LYS A 223 16.98 -3.69 17.93
C LYS A 223 17.25 -4.45 16.63
N LEU A 224 16.20 -4.78 15.86
CA LEU A 224 16.34 -5.46 14.58
C LEU A 224 17.13 -4.60 13.57
N LEU A 225 16.79 -3.31 13.46
CA LEU A 225 17.47 -2.38 12.57
C LEU A 225 18.94 -2.18 12.97
N ASN A 226 19.24 -2.05 14.24
CA ASN A 226 20.62 -1.95 14.72
C ASN A 226 21.42 -3.22 14.38
N SER A 227 20.85 -4.41 14.56
CA SER A 227 21.49 -5.66 14.16
C SER A 227 21.77 -5.69 12.65
N LEU A 228 20.77 -5.32 11.83
CA LEU A 228 20.93 -5.25 10.39
C LEU A 228 22.02 -4.24 9.98
N MET A 229 21.99 -3.04 10.54
CA MET A 229 22.98 -2.00 10.22
C MET A 229 24.40 -2.42 10.59
N ASN A 230 24.58 -3.09 11.72
CA ASN A 230 25.90 -3.63 12.13
C ASN A 230 26.40 -4.74 11.19
N GLU A 231 25.48 -5.47 10.53
CA GLU A 231 25.85 -6.54 9.58
C GLU A 231 26.18 -5.98 8.18
N VAL A 232 25.42 -4.97 7.72
CA VAL A 232 25.45 -4.54 6.29
C VAL A 232 26.21 -3.24 6.05
N ARG A 233 26.51 -2.46 7.10
CA ARG A 233 27.16 -1.16 7.00
C ARG A 233 28.59 -1.21 7.55
N ASP A 234 29.53 -0.86 6.70
CA ASP A 234 30.92 -0.63 7.07
C ASP A 234 31.10 0.87 7.48
N GLY A 235 31.44 1.12 8.75
CA GLY A 235 31.56 2.47 9.27
C GLY A 235 30.22 3.14 9.56
N ASP A 236 30.17 4.47 9.41
CA ASP A 236 29.04 5.31 9.83
C ASP A 236 28.07 5.70 8.71
N ASN A 237 28.41 5.43 7.46
CA ASN A 237 27.66 5.86 6.29
C ASN A 237 27.07 4.70 5.48
N PRO A 238 25.92 4.89 4.82
CA PRO A 238 25.02 6.04 4.95
C PRO A 238 24.30 6.07 6.32
N LYS A 239 23.83 7.25 6.73
CA LYS A 239 23.06 7.41 7.97
C LYS A 239 21.67 6.77 7.83
N LEU A 240 21.15 6.20 8.92
CA LEU A 240 19.78 5.69 8.99
C LEU A 240 18.93 6.59 9.90
N HIS A 241 17.92 7.23 9.31
CA HIS A 241 16.91 8.02 10.00
C HIS A 241 15.66 7.17 10.17
N PHE A 242 15.41 6.68 11.36
CA PHE A 242 14.31 5.77 11.65
C PHE A 242 13.08 6.52 12.15
N LEU A 243 11.98 6.45 11.40
CA LEU A 243 10.66 6.97 11.73
C LEU A 243 9.73 5.80 12.11
N HIS A 244 9.26 5.79 13.35
CA HIS A 244 8.36 4.75 13.86
C HIS A 244 7.04 5.33 14.32
N GLY A 245 5.98 4.56 14.15
CA GLY A 245 4.66 4.91 14.62
C GLY A 245 3.73 5.40 13.52
N ALA A 246 2.52 5.83 13.91
CA ALA A 246 1.59 6.47 12.99
C ALA A 246 2.07 7.88 12.66
N MET A 247 1.83 8.29 11.44
CA MET A 247 1.90 9.67 10.97
C MET A 247 0.54 10.01 10.37
N SER A 248 0.12 11.27 10.48
CA SER A 248 -1.09 11.74 9.83
C SER A 248 -0.90 11.79 8.31
N GLN A 249 -1.99 12.01 7.57
CA GLN A 249 -1.92 12.15 6.11
C GLN A 249 -1.10 13.38 5.71
N GLU A 250 -1.23 14.47 6.47
CA GLU A 250 -0.48 15.73 6.30
C GLU A 250 1.01 15.53 6.60
N GLU A 251 1.34 14.84 7.69
CA GLU A 251 2.74 14.52 8.04
C GLU A 251 3.39 13.61 6.98
N MET A 252 2.66 12.64 6.45
CA MET A 252 3.16 11.78 5.36
C MET A 252 3.33 12.57 4.06
N ALA A 253 2.39 13.45 3.71
CA ALA A 253 2.50 14.32 2.55
C ALA A 253 3.71 15.25 2.66
N ALA A 254 3.94 15.85 3.84
CA ALA A 254 5.11 16.66 4.12
C ALA A 254 6.41 15.84 4.05
N LEU A 255 6.40 14.58 4.51
CA LEU A 255 7.55 13.68 4.40
C LEU A 255 7.91 13.41 2.93
N TYR A 256 6.93 13.10 2.06
CA TYR A 256 7.19 12.89 0.62
C TYR A 256 7.73 14.14 -0.07
N ARG A 257 7.38 15.35 0.39
CA ARG A 257 7.83 16.64 -0.16
C ARG A 257 9.06 17.22 0.53
N HIS A 258 9.60 16.54 1.55
CA HIS A 258 10.71 17.08 2.34
C HIS A 258 11.95 17.32 1.45
N PRO A 259 12.58 18.54 1.49
CA PRO A 259 13.61 18.94 0.53
C PRO A 259 14.88 18.08 0.57
N LYS A 260 15.18 17.44 1.70
CA LYS A 260 16.31 16.51 1.84
C LYS A 260 15.98 15.08 1.40
N ILE A 261 14.72 14.76 1.07
CA ILE A 261 14.32 13.47 0.49
C ILE A 261 14.34 13.60 -1.02
N LYS A 262 15.13 12.77 -1.70
CA LYS A 262 15.38 12.89 -3.14
C LYS A 262 14.69 11.83 -3.97
N ALA A 263 14.45 10.64 -3.42
CA ALA A 263 13.69 9.59 -4.10
C ALA A 263 13.00 8.66 -3.10
N PHE A 264 11.89 8.09 -3.54
CA PHE A 264 11.23 6.97 -2.90
C PHE A 264 11.78 5.66 -3.47
N VAL A 265 12.18 4.72 -2.61
CA VAL A 265 12.73 3.43 -3.01
C VAL A 265 11.85 2.30 -2.50
N SER A 266 11.36 1.46 -3.42
CA SER A 266 10.60 0.25 -3.09
C SER A 266 11.07 -0.93 -3.95
N LEU A 267 11.98 -1.73 -3.42
CA LEU A 267 12.46 -2.94 -4.06
C LEU A 267 11.63 -4.16 -3.65
N THR A 268 10.32 -3.94 -3.55
CA THR A 268 9.33 -4.96 -3.15
C THR A 268 9.31 -6.15 -4.09
N ARG A 269 8.99 -7.32 -3.57
CA ARG A 269 8.80 -8.54 -4.34
C ARG A 269 7.41 -8.66 -4.95
N GLY A 270 6.48 -7.80 -4.54
CA GLY A 270 5.13 -7.71 -5.06
C GLY A 270 4.24 -6.82 -4.24
N GLU A 271 3.34 -6.13 -4.93
CA GLU A 271 2.27 -5.31 -4.36
C GLU A 271 0.95 -5.68 -5.03
N GLY A 272 -0.11 -5.82 -4.26
CA GLY A 272 -1.46 -5.88 -4.81
C GLY A 272 -1.83 -4.56 -5.49
N TYR A 273 -1.42 -3.44 -4.86
CA TYR A 273 -1.55 -2.10 -5.42
C TYR A 273 -0.30 -1.24 -5.17
N GLY A 274 -0.01 -0.86 -3.94
CA GLY A 274 1.20 -0.12 -3.58
C GLY A 274 0.95 1.34 -3.25
N LEU A 275 0.04 1.63 -2.30
CA LEU A 275 -0.31 2.98 -1.86
C LEU A 275 0.90 3.91 -1.64
N PRO A 276 1.97 3.52 -0.90
CA PRO A 276 3.12 4.42 -0.71
C PRO A 276 3.83 4.80 -2.02
N LEU A 277 3.79 3.93 -3.04
CA LEU A 277 4.33 4.23 -4.37
C LEU A 277 3.45 5.23 -5.14
N LEU A 278 2.12 5.09 -5.02
CA LEU A 278 1.17 6.05 -5.57
C LEU A 278 1.34 7.42 -4.92
N GLU A 279 1.39 7.46 -3.59
CA GLU A 279 1.54 8.67 -2.79
C GLU A 279 2.84 9.42 -3.13
N ALA A 280 3.97 8.68 -3.19
CA ALA A 280 5.26 9.24 -3.60
C ALA A 280 5.22 9.82 -5.03
N GLY A 281 4.66 9.08 -5.99
CA GLY A 281 4.51 9.53 -7.38
C GLY A 281 3.59 10.75 -7.50
N ALA A 282 2.45 10.75 -6.81
CA ALA A 282 1.49 11.86 -6.81
C ALA A 282 2.05 13.11 -6.08
N SER A 283 3.04 12.95 -5.19
CA SER A 283 3.78 14.06 -4.58
C SER A 283 4.85 14.67 -5.49
N GLY A 284 5.17 14.04 -6.63
CA GLY A 284 6.27 14.46 -7.50
C GLY A 284 7.65 14.00 -7.01
N LEU A 285 7.71 13.02 -6.11
CA LEU A 285 8.96 12.43 -5.67
C LEU A 285 9.42 11.37 -6.67
N PRO A 286 10.68 11.39 -7.17
CA PRO A 286 11.22 10.34 -8.02
C PRO A 286 11.09 8.96 -7.39
N VAL A 287 10.63 7.97 -8.17
CA VAL A 287 10.40 6.60 -7.70
C VAL A 287 11.43 5.65 -8.31
N ILE A 288 12.08 4.84 -7.46
CA ILE A 288 12.92 3.70 -7.83
C ILE A 288 12.21 2.43 -7.35
N ALA A 289 11.72 1.61 -8.27
CA ALA A 289 10.90 0.46 -7.90
C ALA A 289 11.16 -0.76 -8.76
N THR A 290 10.85 -1.95 -8.21
CA THR A 290 10.84 -3.22 -8.95
C THR A 290 9.86 -3.13 -10.10
N ASN A 291 10.27 -3.55 -11.31
CA ASN A 291 9.45 -3.47 -12.52
C ASN A 291 8.43 -4.62 -12.60
N TRP A 292 7.67 -4.86 -11.52
CA TRP A 292 6.68 -5.95 -11.44
C TRP A 292 5.60 -5.68 -10.40
N SER A 293 4.36 -6.08 -10.69
CA SER A 293 3.16 -6.10 -9.86
C SER A 293 2.26 -4.85 -9.92
N GLY A 294 1.32 -4.72 -8.99
CA GLY A 294 0.18 -3.79 -9.06
C GLY A 294 0.54 -2.32 -9.21
N HIS A 295 1.66 -1.89 -8.64
CA HIS A 295 2.10 -0.49 -8.77
C HIS A 295 2.48 -0.07 -10.20
N LEU A 296 2.64 -1.02 -11.12
CA LEU A 296 2.91 -0.69 -12.52
C LEU A 296 1.70 -0.07 -13.22
N ASP A 297 0.49 -0.31 -12.75
CA ASP A 297 -0.73 0.23 -13.35
C ASP A 297 -0.74 1.76 -13.35
N PHE A 298 -0.24 2.36 -12.27
CA PHE A 298 -0.15 3.81 -12.15
C PHE A 298 1.24 4.36 -12.48
N LEU A 299 2.35 3.71 -12.11
CA LEU A 299 3.68 4.22 -12.43
C LEU A 299 3.99 4.24 -13.94
N ASN A 300 3.36 3.37 -14.73
CA ASN A 300 3.48 3.37 -16.20
C ASN A 300 2.67 4.48 -16.89
N LYS A 301 1.89 5.30 -16.16
CA LYS A 301 1.30 6.53 -16.69
C LYS A 301 2.37 7.59 -17.03
N GLY A 302 3.57 7.43 -16.49
CA GLY A 302 4.73 8.24 -16.81
C GLY A 302 6.01 7.42 -16.81
N LYS A 303 7.12 8.03 -16.41
CA LYS A 303 8.44 7.39 -16.33
C LYS A 303 8.90 7.31 -14.87
N PHE A 304 9.54 6.20 -14.51
CA PHE A 304 10.19 6.00 -13.22
C PHE A 304 11.44 5.11 -13.37
N LEU A 305 12.27 5.02 -12.36
CA LEU A 305 13.48 4.19 -12.40
C LEU A 305 13.10 2.71 -12.12
N LYS A 306 13.00 1.95 -13.19
CA LYS A 306 12.63 0.54 -13.19
C LYS A 306 13.81 -0.34 -12.80
N VAL A 307 13.70 -1.10 -11.72
CA VAL A 307 14.69 -2.11 -11.33
C VAL A 307 14.28 -3.45 -11.91
N GLN A 308 15.19 -4.11 -12.60
CA GLN A 308 14.98 -5.42 -13.21
C GLN A 308 14.84 -6.49 -12.13
N TYR A 309 14.13 -7.56 -12.47
CA TYR A 309 13.81 -8.65 -11.56
C TYR A 309 13.85 -10.00 -12.27
N GLN A 310 13.84 -11.06 -11.51
CA GLN A 310 13.50 -12.41 -11.95
C GLN A 310 12.34 -12.95 -11.13
N LEU A 311 11.47 -13.77 -11.73
CA LEU A 311 10.44 -14.47 -10.95
C LEU A 311 11.06 -15.69 -10.29
N THR A 312 10.94 -15.75 -8.95
CA THR A 312 11.44 -16.84 -8.13
C THR A 312 10.33 -17.48 -7.34
N ASP A 313 10.46 -18.76 -7.03
CA ASP A 313 9.54 -19.42 -6.11
C ASP A 313 9.64 -18.79 -4.73
N ILE A 314 8.49 -18.68 -4.05
CA ILE A 314 8.47 -18.18 -2.68
C ILE A 314 9.30 -19.09 -1.78
N HIS A 315 10.17 -18.48 -0.99
CA HIS A 315 11.01 -19.24 -0.05
C HIS A 315 10.14 -20.00 0.97
N ARG A 316 10.53 -21.25 1.27
CA ARG A 316 9.77 -22.16 2.17
C ARG A 316 9.41 -21.55 3.53
N SER A 317 10.23 -20.64 4.06
CA SER A 317 9.96 -19.98 5.35
C SER A 317 8.82 -18.94 5.28
N ARG A 318 8.33 -18.61 4.08
CA ARG A 318 7.17 -17.71 3.87
C ARG A 318 5.88 -18.46 3.58
N ILE A 319 5.95 -19.72 3.19
CA ILE A 319 4.78 -20.53 2.85
C ILE A 319 3.96 -20.78 4.10
N ASP A 320 2.69 -20.35 4.09
CA ASP A 320 1.69 -20.56 5.15
C ASP A 320 0.50 -21.43 4.70
N ASN A 321 0.46 -21.79 3.41
CA ASN A 321 -0.60 -22.58 2.76
C ASN A 321 -2.00 -21.95 2.81
N GLN A 322 -2.09 -20.68 3.13
CA GLN A 322 -3.34 -19.90 3.13
C GLN A 322 -3.22 -18.71 2.17
N ILE A 323 -2.26 -17.82 2.40
CA ILE A 323 -1.98 -16.64 1.59
C ILE A 323 -0.86 -16.96 0.61
N PHE A 324 0.28 -17.45 1.11
CA PHE A 324 1.46 -17.80 0.33
C PHE A 324 1.57 -19.31 0.14
N LEU A 325 1.38 -19.74 -1.10
CA LEU A 325 1.33 -21.16 -1.43
C LEU A 325 2.65 -21.65 -2.02
N GLN A 326 2.96 -22.91 -1.80
CA GLN A 326 4.08 -23.56 -2.48
C GLN A 326 3.90 -23.53 -4.01
N GLY A 327 4.97 -23.22 -4.74
CA GLY A 327 4.99 -23.16 -6.21
C GLY A 327 4.39 -21.89 -6.80
N THR A 328 4.00 -20.91 -5.97
CA THR A 328 3.72 -19.55 -6.43
C THR A 328 5.00 -18.71 -6.47
N LYS A 329 5.01 -17.68 -7.32
CA LYS A 329 6.20 -16.86 -7.58
C LYS A 329 5.95 -15.39 -7.25
N TRP A 330 7.03 -14.73 -6.86
CA TRP A 330 7.11 -13.29 -6.76
C TRP A 330 8.37 -12.75 -7.47
N ALA A 331 8.50 -11.45 -7.62
CA ALA A 331 9.69 -10.86 -8.18
C ALA A 331 10.83 -10.85 -7.16
N ASP A 332 12.03 -11.21 -7.59
CA ASP A 332 13.27 -10.98 -6.85
C ASP A 332 14.07 -9.92 -7.61
N PRO A 333 14.18 -8.67 -7.08
CA PRO A 333 14.88 -7.59 -7.75
C PRO A 333 16.36 -7.92 -7.92
N LEU A 334 16.94 -7.56 -9.06
CA LEU A 334 18.34 -7.82 -9.33
C LEU A 334 19.24 -6.79 -8.61
N GLU A 335 20.05 -7.26 -7.66
CA GLU A 335 20.94 -6.43 -6.85
C GLU A 335 21.80 -5.49 -7.66
N HIS A 336 22.49 -6.01 -8.71
CA HIS A 336 23.39 -5.20 -9.53
C HIS A 336 22.64 -4.06 -10.27
N ASP A 337 21.40 -4.31 -10.71
CA ASP A 337 20.60 -3.28 -11.38
C ASP A 337 20.06 -2.26 -10.37
N ALA A 338 19.63 -2.70 -9.17
CA ALA A 338 19.22 -1.81 -8.10
C ALA A 338 20.34 -0.84 -7.71
N LYS A 339 21.54 -1.36 -7.39
CA LYS A 339 22.72 -0.54 -7.06
C LYS A 339 23.09 0.42 -8.18
N ARG A 340 23.08 -0.05 -9.43
CA ARG A 340 23.34 0.79 -10.60
C ARG A 340 22.31 1.93 -10.75
N ARG A 341 21.01 1.66 -10.50
CA ARG A 341 19.93 2.67 -10.55
C ARG A 341 20.08 3.72 -9.45
N LEU A 342 20.38 3.27 -8.24
CA LEU A 342 20.62 4.14 -7.08
C LEU A 342 21.81 5.09 -7.34
N LEU A 343 22.94 4.55 -7.76
CA LEU A 343 24.13 5.35 -8.07
C LEU A 343 23.89 6.34 -9.22
N LYS A 344 23.28 5.86 -10.31
CA LYS A 344 22.98 6.73 -11.46
C LYS A 344 22.00 7.86 -11.11
N PHE A 345 21.04 7.58 -10.22
CA PHE A 345 20.11 8.61 -9.73
C PHE A 345 20.85 9.66 -8.89
N TYR A 346 21.71 9.22 -7.97
CA TYR A 346 22.54 10.13 -7.16
C TYR A 346 23.40 11.05 -8.02
N GLU A 347 24.04 10.50 -9.06
CA GLU A 347 24.91 11.27 -9.97
C GLU A 347 24.14 12.25 -10.88
N LYS A 348 22.90 11.94 -11.24
CA LYS A 348 22.08 12.68 -12.23
C LYS A 348 20.59 12.69 -11.84
N PRO A 349 20.20 13.43 -10.78
CA PRO A 349 18.82 13.41 -10.29
C PRO A 349 17.85 14.23 -11.15
N ASP A 350 18.31 15.22 -11.93
CA ASP A 350 17.45 16.20 -12.61
C ASP A 350 16.46 15.55 -13.62
N VAL A 351 16.94 14.59 -14.41
CA VAL A 351 16.10 13.94 -15.42
C VAL A 351 15.01 13.08 -14.76
N PRO A 352 15.32 12.22 -13.75
CA PRO A 352 14.27 11.55 -12.98
C PRO A 352 13.33 12.49 -12.25
N GLN A 353 13.78 13.65 -11.77
CA GLN A 353 12.92 14.66 -11.17
C GLN A 353 11.90 15.21 -12.18
N GLN A 354 12.33 15.47 -13.42
CA GLN A 354 11.39 15.90 -14.47
C GLN A 354 10.35 14.80 -14.74
N TRP A 355 10.77 13.54 -14.82
CA TRP A 355 9.81 12.42 -14.98
C TRP A 355 8.80 12.32 -13.83
N ALA A 356 9.25 12.61 -12.60
CA ALA A 356 8.38 12.60 -11.44
C ALA A 356 7.35 13.72 -11.49
N ASN A 357 7.73 14.92 -11.97
CA ASN A 357 6.81 16.02 -12.17
C ASN A 357 5.73 15.71 -13.21
N ASP A 358 6.15 15.14 -14.36
CA ASP A 358 5.21 14.71 -15.42
C ASP A 358 4.26 13.60 -14.92
N LEU A 359 4.78 12.65 -14.12
CA LEU A 359 3.99 11.57 -13.53
C LEU A 359 2.99 12.12 -12.50
N LYS A 360 3.41 13.08 -11.64
CA LYS A 360 2.56 13.74 -10.65
C LYS A 360 1.26 14.24 -11.28
N GLU A 361 1.36 14.98 -12.38
CA GLU A 361 0.20 15.55 -13.07
C GLU A 361 -0.80 14.48 -13.50
N SER A 362 -0.30 13.37 -14.08
CA SER A 362 -1.15 12.25 -14.48
C SER A 362 -1.80 11.56 -13.29
N LEU A 363 -1.03 11.33 -12.21
CA LEU A 363 -1.54 10.64 -11.04
C LEU A 363 -2.56 11.48 -10.26
N GLN A 364 -2.30 12.77 -10.08
CA GLN A 364 -3.23 13.66 -9.39
C GLN A 364 -4.57 13.78 -10.12
N LYS A 365 -4.56 13.73 -11.46
CA LYS A 365 -5.78 13.77 -12.27
C LYS A 365 -6.58 12.47 -12.20
N GLU A 366 -5.90 11.30 -12.25
CA GLU A 366 -6.59 10.01 -12.47
C GLU A 366 -6.85 9.24 -11.16
N TYR A 367 -6.13 9.53 -10.07
CA TYR A 367 -6.15 8.74 -8.83
C TYR A 367 -6.57 9.55 -7.59
N SER A 368 -7.22 10.70 -7.76
CA SER A 368 -7.90 11.41 -6.65
C SER A 368 -9.08 10.59 -6.14
N GLN A 369 -9.51 10.82 -4.90
CA GLN A 369 -10.71 10.17 -4.35
C GLN A 369 -11.95 10.41 -5.24
N GLU A 370 -12.08 11.62 -5.80
CA GLU A 370 -13.19 11.96 -6.71
C GLU A 370 -13.14 11.12 -8.00
N SER A 371 -11.96 10.99 -8.62
CA SER A 371 -11.79 10.18 -9.84
C SER A 371 -12.08 8.70 -9.58
N ILE A 372 -11.67 8.17 -8.41
CA ILE A 372 -11.95 6.79 -8.04
C ILE A 372 -13.43 6.58 -7.71
N ASN A 373 -14.11 7.58 -7.11
CA ASN A 373 -15.55 7.51 -6.88
C ASN A 373 -16.33 7.30 -8.18
N LEU A 374 -15.94 7.95 -9.27
CA LEU A 374 -16.57 7.77 -10.59
C LEU A 374 -16.46 6.32 -11.10
N LEU A 375 -15.33 5.66 -10.84
CA LEU A 375 -15.15 4.25 -11.23
C LEU A 375 -16.03 3.32 -10.38
N TYR A 376 -16.21 3.63 -9.09
CA TYR A 376 -17.16 2.91 -8.24
C TYR A 376 -18.60 3.14 -8.70
N ASP A 377 -18.94 4.35 -9.15
CA ASP A 377 -20.28 4.67 -9.71
C ASP A 377 -20.52 3.83 -10.98
N GLU A 378 -19.60 3.84 -11.93
CA GLU A 378 -19.72 3.04 -13.16
C GLU A 378 -19.94 1.56 -12.85
N ALA A 379 -19.22 1.02 -11.85
CA ALA A 379 -19.30 -0.39 -11.51
C ALA A 379 -20.55 -0.78 -10.68
N PHE A 380 -21.03 0.11 -9.79
CA PHE A 380 -21.96 -0.27 -8.73
C PHE A 380 -23.18 0.67 -8.56
N GLU A 381 -23.38 1.70 -9.40
CA GLU A 381 -24.56 2.58 -9.34
C GLU A 381 -25.87 1.77 -9.34
N GLY A 382 -25.95 0.73 -10.16
CA GLY A 382 -27.12 -0.16 -10.19
C GLY A 382 -27.47 -0.82 -8.85
N LEU A 383 -26.45 -0.99 -7.96
CA LEU A 383 -26.64 -1.56 -6.63
C LEU A 383 -27.01 -0.51 -5.59
N VAL A 384 -26.30 0.62 -5.56
CA VAL A 384 -26.45 1.66 -4.51
C VAL A 384 -27.40 2.81 -4.91
N GLY A 385 -27.56 3.07 -6.20
CA GLY A 385 -28.28 4.24 -6.70
C GLY A 385 -27.34 5.43 -6.88
N THR A 386 -27.86 6.49 -7.47
CA THR A 386 -27.15 7.77 -7.71
C THR A 386 -26.95 8.56 -6.43
#